data_41661f0b3f7c4bba9971c58fd632bafc
#
_entry.id   41661f0b3f7c4bba9971c58fd632bafc
#
_cell.length_a   1.000
_cell.length_b   1.000
_cell.length_c   1.000
_cell.angle_alpha   90.00
_cell.angle_beta   90.00
_cell.angle_gamma   90.00
#
_symmetry.space_group_name_H-M   'P 1'
#
loop_
_entity.id
_entity.type
_entity.pdbx_description
1 polymer ?
#
loop_
_entity_poly.entity_id
_entity_poly.type
_entity_poly.pdbx_seq_one_letter_code
_entity_poly.pdbx_strand_id
1 'polypeptide(L)'
;YGAMSGLRSGRLSPCVSTRPVRVADGRRAAEWLAAGLASLGCAASVRDTAGHPIVVARGEGATDRPHVLFNGHYDVQPVDPRHLWTSPPFEPRLVTNPDGGREIRARGAADDKGQVMTFIEACRALIETDGALPVGVTLVIEGEEESGGENLLPFLKANADELRADLALICDTGMLNAKTPA
;
A
#
# COMPACT_ATOMS: atom_id res chain seq x y z
N TYR A 1 13.92 -8.39 -6.02
CA TYR A 1 14.43 -8.68 -4.65
C TYR A 1 13.90 -7.67 -3.62
N GLY A 2 13.70 -6.37 -3.98
CA GLY A 2 13.22 -5.33 -3.05
C GLY A 2 11.81 -5.55 -2.51
N ALA A 3 10.83 -5.77 -3.38
CA ALA A 3 9.43 -6.00 -2.98
C ALA A 3 9.28 -7.20 -2.03
N MET A 4 10.04 -8.27 -2.26
CA MET A 4 10.07 -9.45 -1.38
C MET A 4 10.67 -9.14 -0.01
N SER A 5 11.70 -8.28 0.04
CA SER A 5 12.32 -7.82 1.30
C SER A 5 11.34 -6.92 2.05
N GLY A 6 10.66 -6.00 1.35
CA GLY A 6 9.65 -5.12 1.91
C GLY A 6 8.47 -5.88 2.51
N LEU A 7 7.88 -6.82 1.79
CA LEU A 7 6.79 -7.66 2.28
C LEU A 7 7.22 -8.59 3.44
N ARG A 8 8.49 -9.04 3.47
CA ARG A 8 9.04 -9.84 4.56
C ARG A 8 9.41 -9.02 5.79
N SER A 9 10.04 -7.86 5.62
CA SER A 9 10.48 -6.99 6.72
C SER A 9 9.35 -6.11 7.25
N GLY A 10 8.43 -5.68 6.40
CA GLY A 10 7.24 -4.93 6.77
C GLY A 10 6.22 -5.75 7.55
N ARG A 11 6.55 -7.04 7.83
CA ARG A 11 5.62 -8.02 8.42
C ARG A 11 4.22 -7.72 7.89
N LEU A 12 3.58 -8.58 7.17
CA LEU A 12 2.17 -8.43 6.84
C LEU A 12 1.42 -8.28 8.17
N SER A 13 1.55 -7.05 8.73
CA SER A 13 1.00 -6.68 10.04
C SER A 13 -0.47 -7.05 10.01
N PRO A 14 -1.00 -7.73 11.04
CA PRO A 14 -2.40 -8.07 11.11
C PRO A 14 -3.28 -6.84 11.38
N CYS A 15 -3.14 -5.80 10.56
CA CYS A 15 -3.92 -4.56 10.64
C CYS A 15 -5.34 -4.79 10.12
N VAL A 16 -6.08 -5.62 10.85
CA VAL A 16 -7.50 -5.88 10.59
C VAL A 16 -8.29 -4.71 11.16
N SER A 17 -8.74 -3.78 10.29
CA SER A 17 -9.40 -2.52 10.67
C SER A 17 -10.68 -2.73 11.49
N THR A 18 -11.43 -3.79 11.18
CA THR A 18 -12.67 -4.15 11.89
C THR A 18 -12.45 -4.63 13.33
N ARG A 19 -11.20 -4.76 13.82
CA ARG A 19 -10.89 -5.25 15.16
C ARG A 19 -10.20 -4.20 16.02
N PRO A 20 -10.87 -3.59 17.02
CA PRO A 20 -10.29 -2.54 17.89
C PRO A 20 -8.95 -2.92 18.54
N VAL A 21 -8.74 -4.19 18.85
CA VAL A 21 -7.48 -4.70 19.42
C VAL A 21 -6.29 -4.59 18.45
N ARG A 22 -6.54 -4.27 17.18
CA ARG A 22 -5.52 -4.16 16.11
C ARG A 22 -5.16 -2.72 15.73
N VAL A 23 -5.69 -1.72 16.40
CA VAL A 23 -5.38 -0.30 16.14
C VAL A 23 -3.87 -0.02 16.17
N ALA A 24 -3.16 -0.57 17.17
CA ALA A 24 -1.71 -0.45 17.26
C ALA A 24 -0.96 -1.14 16.10
N ASP A 25 -1.53 -2.22 15.55
CA ASP A 25 -0.96 -2.90 14.36
C ASP A 25 -1.10 -2.02 13.12
N GLY A 26 -2.26 -1.34 12.95
CA GLY A 26 -2.50 -0.39 11.88
C GLY A 26 -1.52 0.79 11.95
N ARG A 27 -1.35 1.39 13.12
CA ARG A 27 -0.38 2.49 13.30
C ARG A 27 1.04 2.08 12.95
N ARG A 28 1.50 0.90 13.41
CA ARG A 28 2.83 0.40 13.05
C ARG A 28 3.00 0.18 11.55
N ALA A 29 1.95 -0.28 10.86
CA ALA A 29 1.97 -0.43 9.41
C ALA A 29 2.08 0.92 8.71
N ALA A 30 1.31 1.93 9.14
CA ALA A 30 1.37 3.29 8.62
C ALA A 30 2.76 3.92 8.83
N GLU A 31 3.33 3.80 10.02
CA GLU A 31 4.67 4.30 10.35
C GLU A 31 5.76 3.62 9.51
N TRP A 32 5.65 2.30 9.29
CA TRP A 32 6.57 1.57 8.44
C TRP A 32 6.49 2.02 6.97
N LEU A 33 5.27 2.22 6.44
CA LEU A 33 5.07 2.74 5.08
C LEU A 33 5.66 4.15 4.94
N ALA A 34 5.36 5.04 5.88
CA ALA A 34 5.87 6.41 5.85
C ALA A 34 7.41 6.44 5.90
N ALA A 35 8.04 5.62 6.75
CA ALA A 35 9.49 5.51 6.82
C ALA A 35 10.08 4.96 5.51
N GLY A 36 9.44 3.96 4.89
CA GLY A 36 9.83 3.40 3.60
C GLY A 36 9.77 4.43 2.47
N LEU A 37 8.70 5.21 2.40
CA LEU A 37 8.52 6.28 1.43
C LEU A 37 9.49 7.44 1.65
N ALA A 38 9.74 7.81 2.91
CA ALA A 38 10.75 8.81 3.25
C ALA A 38 12.16 8.37 2.80
N SER A 39 12.48 7.09 2.88
CA SER A 39 13.77 6.56 2.39
C SER A 39 13.95 6.65 0.88
N LEU A 40 12.87 6.86 0.13
CA LEU A 40 12.87 7.14 -1.31
C LEU A 40 13.00 8.63 -1.64
N GLY A 41 13.12 9.49 -0.62
CA GLY A 41 13.16 10.94 -0.81
C GLY A 41 11.77 11.61 -0.84
N CYS A 42 10.70 10.88 -0.58
CA CYS A 42 9.36 11.46 -0.48
C CYS A 42 9.19 12.23 0.84
N ALA A 43 8.47 13.34 0.80
CA ALA A 43 7.96 14.01 2.00
C ALA A 43 6.77 13.17 2.55
N ALA A 44 7.05 12.29 3.51
CA ALA A 44 6.08 11.34 4.03
C ALA A 44 5.67 11.67 5.47
N SER A 45 4.38 11.48 5.78
CA SER A 45 3.80 11.70 7.10
C SER A 45 2.67 10.73 7.39
N VAL A 46 2.50 10.40 8.67
CA VAL A 46 1.33 9.68 9.18
C VAL A 46 0.37 10.72 9.74
N ARG A 47 -0.84 10.78 9.22
CA ARG A 47 -1.89 11.73 9.56
C ARG A 47 -2.97 11.05 10.39
N ASP A 48 -3.22 11.53 11.58
CA ASP A 48 -4.28 11.00 12.43
C ASP A 48 -5.68 11.33 11.88
N THR A 49 -6.59 10.38 12.03
CA THR A 49 -8.02 10.53 11.78
C THR A 49 -8.80 10.18 13.05
N ALA A 50 -10.12 10.21 13.00
CA ALA A 50 -10.95 9.70 14.11
C ALA A 50 -10.85 8.17 14.27
N GLY A 51 -10.36 7.47 13.24
CA GLY A 51 -10.14 6.02 13.23
C GLY A 51 -8.69 5.65 13.00
N HIS A 52 -8.40 4.91 11.92
CA HIS A 52 -7.05 4.54 11.56
C HIS A 52 -6.33 5.67 10.82
N PRO A 53 -5.02 5.87 11.03
CA PRO A 53 -4.27 6.96 10.39
C PRO A 53 -4.16 6.76 8.87
N ILE A 54 -3.98 7.87 8.16
CA ILE A 54 -3.70 7.89 6.73
C ILE A 54 -2.23 8.26 6.51
N VAL A 55 -1.55 7.53 5.63
CA VAL A 55 -0.20 7.89 5.18
C VAL A 55 -0.31 8.79 3.96
N VAL A 56 0.31 9.96 4.03
CA VAL A 56 0.48 10.86 2.88
C VAL A 56 1.96 10.98 2.59
N ALA A 57 2.34 10.75 1.34
CA ALA A 57 3.71 10.92 0.90
C ALA A 57 3.75 11.60 -0.46
N ARG A 58 4.59 12.63 -0.59
CA ARG A 58 4.77 13.38 -1.82
C ARG A 58 6.19 13.23 -2.34
N GLY A 59 6.31 12.74 -3.57
CA GLY A 59 7.53 12.69 -4.35
C GLY A 59 7.50 13.74 -5.45
N GLU A 60 8.53 14.56 -5.52
CA GLU A 60 8.65 15.53 -6.60
C GLU A 60 9.08 14.83 -7.89
N GLY A 61 8.50 15.25 -8.99
CA GLY A 61 8.84 14.79 -10.34
C GLY A 61 9.49 15.88 -11.18
N ALA A 62 9.68 15.59 -12.46
CA ALA A 62 10.16 16.60 -13.41
C ALA A 62 9.15 17.75 -13.52
N THR A 63 9.67 18.98 -13.66
CA THR A 63 8.84 20.18 -13.87
C THR A 63 8.02 20.07 -15.14
N ASP A 64 6.85 20.70 -15.15
CA ASP A 64 5.92 20.73 -16.29
C ASP A 64 5.39 19.34 -16.72
N ARG A 65 5.38 18.39 -15.78
CA ARG A 65 4.78 17.06 -15.96
C ARG A 65 3.54 16.90 -15.10
N PRO A 66 2.62 16.01 -15.51
CA PRO A 66 1.45 15.70 -14.69
C PRO A 66 1.82 15.26 -13.27
N HIS A 67 0.92 15.49 -12.33
CA HIS A 67 0.99 14.98 -10.97
C HIS A 67 -0.02 13.84 -10.82
N VAL A 68 0.45 12.70 -10.30
CA VAL A 68 -0.35 11.49 -10.10
C VAL A 68 -0.64 11.33 -8.60
N LEU A 69 -1.89 11.16 -8.24
CA LEU A 69 -2.29 10.70 -6.92
C LEU A 69 -2.52 9.19 -6.98
N PHE A 70 -1.77 8.44 -6.19
CA PHE A 70 -2.01 7.02 -5.96
C PHE A 70 -2.82 6.85 -4.67
N ASN A 71 -3.93 6.14 -4.74
CA ASN A 71 -4.70 5.71 -3.57
C ASN A 71 -4.62 4.20 -3.42
N GLY A 72 -4.43 3.74 -2.20
CA GLY A 72 -4.44 2.35 -1.79
C GLY A 72 -4.69 2.22 -0.30
N HIS A 73 -4.69 0.99 0.23
CA HIS A 73 -4.91 0.77 1.65
C HIS A 73 -3.93 -0.22 2.28
N TYR A 74 -3.72 -0.10 3.58
CA TYR A 74 -2.82 -0.97 4.32
C TYR A 74 -3.54 -1.90 5.30
N ASP A 75 -4.84 -1.72 5.55
CA ASP A 75 -5.62 -2.64 6.34
C ASP A 75 -5.98 -3.91 5.55
N VAL A 76 -6.56 -4.86 6.21
CA VAL A 76 -6.88 -6.16 5.63
C VAL A 76 -8.12 -6.77 6.27
N GLN A 77 -8.81 -7.63 5.52
CA GLN A 77 -9.93 -8.43 5.99
C GLN A 77 -9.52 -9.41 7.11
N PRO A 78 -10.45 -9.79 7.99
CA PRO A 78 -10.29 -10.92 8.89
C PRO A 78 -9.87 -12.19 8.15
N VAL A 79 -9.22 -13.09 8.87
CA VAL A 79 -8.70 -14.35 8.32
C VAL A 79 -9.64 -15.55 8.51
N ASP A 80 -10.84 -15.29 8.98
CA ASP A 80 -11.83 -16.34 9.23
C ASP A 80 -12.44 -16.86 7.91
N PRO A 81 -12.68 -18.16 7.77
CA PRO A 81 -12.39 -19.22 8.74
C PRO A 81 -10.93 -19.71 8.69
N ARG A 82 -10.24 -19.66 9.83
CA ARG A 82 -8.79 -19.96 9.92
C ARG A 82 -8.40 -21.36 9.46
N HIS A 83 -9.29 -22.33 9.55
CA HIS A 83 -8.99 -23.72 9.18
C HIS A 83 -8.82 -23.94 7.67
N LEU A 84 -9.22 -22.96 6.84
CA LEU A 84 -9.01 -23.03 5.38
C LEU A 84 -7.60 -22.58 4.96
N TRP A 85 -6.86 -21.95 5.86
CA TRP A 85 -5.50 -21.50 5.55
C TRP A 85 -4.51 -22.65 5.67
N THR A 86 -3.72 -22.89 4.64
CA THR A 86 -2.67 -23.92 4.60
C THR A 86 -1.39 -23.51 5.34
N SER A 87 -1.31 -22.24 5.75
CA SER A 87 -0.20 -21.67 6.55
C SER A 87 -0.73 -20.50 7.38
N PRO A 88 0.01 -20.05 8.43
CA PRO A 88 -0.39 -18.88 9.19
C PRO A 88 -0.64 -17.67 8.30
N PRO A 89 -1.82 -17.04 8.34
CA PRO A 89 -2.24 -16.02 7.36
C PRO A 89 -1.33 -14.79 7.27
N PHE A 90 -0.69 -14.39 8.36
CA PHE A 90 0.19 -13.23 8.45
C PHE A 90 1.69 -13.56 8.37
N GLU A 91 2.02 -14.81 8.00
CA GLU A 91 3.38 -15.25 7.74
C GLU A 91 3.55 -15.49 6.22
N PRO A 92 4.08 -14.51 5.47
CA PRO A 92 4.19 -14.61 4.02
C PRO A 92 5.09 -15.76 3.60
N ARG A 93 4.61 -16.60 2.70
CA ARG A 93 5.34 -17.72 2.13
C ARG A 93 5.49 -17.56 0.63
N LEU A 94 6.69 -17.81 0.14
CA LEU A 94 6.92 -17.95 -1.29
C LEU A 94 6.61 -19.39 -1.68
N VAL A 95 5.66 -19.55 -2.59
CA VAL A 95 5.20 -20.85 -3.11
C VAL A 95 5.57 -20.92 -4.59
N THR A 96 6.08 -22.08 -5.01
CA THR A 96 6.28 -22.36 -6.43
C THR A 96 5.11 -23.21 -6.93
N ASN A 97 4.46 -22.73 -7.97
CA ASN A 97 3.35 -23.42 -8.62
C ASN A 97 3.85 -24.56 -9.53
N PRO A 98 3.01 -25.53 -9.92
CA PRO A 98 3.37 -26.62 -10.81
C PRO A 98 3.95 -26.17 -12.17
N ASP A 99 3.56 -24.99 -12.64
CA ASP A 99 4.06 -24.36 -13.89
C ASP A 99 5.40 -23.64 -13.73
N GLY A 100 5.99 -23.68 -12.53
CA GLY A 100 7.23 -23.00 -12.18
C GLY A 100 7.06 -21.53 -11.79
N GLY A 101 5.86 -20.98 -11.86
CA GLY A 101 5.55 -19.64 -11.37
C GLY A 101 5.73 -19.53 -9.85
N ARG A 102 6.10 -18.37 -9.36
CA ARG A 102 6.25 -18.11 -7.92
C ARG A 102 5.25 -17.07 -7.47
N GLU A 103 4.63 -17.33 -6.34
CA GLU A 103 3.66 -16.43 -5.72
C GLU A 103 3.90 -16.29 -4.22
N ILE A 104 3.49 -15.15 -3.67
CA ILE A 104 3.49 -14.92 -2.22
C ILE A 104 2.09 -15.21 -1.71
N ARG A 105 1.98 -16.12 -0.74
CA ARG A 105 0.70 -16.44 -0.08
C ARG A 105 0.69 -15.89 1.34
N ALA A 106 -0.24 -14.95 1.59
CA ALA A 106 -0.58 -14.43 2.91
C ALA A 106 -1.81 -13.53 2.82
N ARG A 107 -2.43 -13.19 3.96
CA ARG A 107 -3.46 -12.14 4.02
C ARG A 107 -2.82 -10.78 3.67
N GLY A 108 -3.44 -10.03 2.76
CA GLY A 108 -2.94 -8.75 2.28
C GLY A 108 -1.79 -8.84 1.25
N ALA A 109 -1.41 -10.05 0.81
CA ALA A 109 -0.34 -10.21 -0.20
C ALA A 109 -0.75 -9.73 -1.60
N ALA A 110 -2.04 -9.66 -1.87
CA ALA A 110 -2.61 -9.02 -3.05
C ALA A 110 -3.34 -7.75 -2.61
N ASP A 111 -4.44 -7.89 -1.96
CA ASP A 111 -5.40 -6.91 -1.49
C ASP A 111 -4.97 -6.33 -0.12
N ASP A 112 -4.52 -5.09 -0.05
CA ASP A 112 -4.03 -4.23 -1.16
C ASP A 112 -2.51 -3.95 -0.99
N LYS A 113 -1.87 -4.51 0.05
CA LYS A 113 -0.43 -4.32 0.31
C LYS A 113 0.45 -4.73 -0.88
N GLY A 114 0.02 -5.72 -1.68
CA GLY A 114 0.73 -6.15 -2.88
C GLY A 114 0.76 -5.06 -3.94
N GLN A 115 -0.38 -4.46 -4.25
CA GLN A 115 -0.51 -3.38 -5.23
C GLN A 115 0.20 -2.12 -4.74
N VAL A 116 0.00 -1.73 -3.46
CA VAL A 116 0.73 -0.61 -2.83
C VAL A 116 2.24 -0.80 -2.97
N MET A 117 2.76 -1.99 -2.62
CA MET A 117 4.19 -2.27 -2.75
C MET A 117 4.65 -2.30 -4.20
N THR A 118 3.83 -2.74 -5.14
CA THR A 118 4.15 -2.73 -6.57
C THR A 118 4.37 -1.29 -7.05
N PHE A 119 3.50 -0.35 -6.65
CA PHE A 119 3.65 1.05 -7.00
C PHE A 119 4.89 1.67 -6.34
N ILE A 120 5.13 1.41 -5.06
CA ILE A 120 6.31 1.91 -4.33
C ILE A 120 7.61 1.40 -4.96
N GLU A 121 7.68 0.13 -5.33
CA GLU A 121 8.88 -0.45 -5.97
C GLU A 121 9.06 0.03 -7.41
N ALA A 122 7.98 0.36 -8.13
CA ALA A 122 8.09 1.04 -9.42
C ALA A 122 8.71 2.44 -9.27
N CYS A 123 8.26 3.22 -8.28
CA CYS A 123 8.87 4.52 -7.95
C CYS A 123 10.36 4.34 -7.58
N ARG A 124 10.68 3.34 -6.74
CA ARG A 124 12.07 3.03 -6.38
C ARG A 124 12.93 2.74 -7.60
N ALA A 125 12.45 1.85 -8.49
CA ALA A 125 13.18 1.47 -9.69
C ALA A 125 13.47 2.70 -10.58
N LEU A 126 12.50 3.57 -10.78
CA LEU A 126 12.68 4.81 -11.56
C LEU A 126 13.71 5.74 -10.92
N ILE A 127 13.65 5.93 -9.59
CA ILE A 127 14.63 6.77 -8.88
C ILE A 127 16.04 6.15 -8.97
N GLU A 128 16.16 4.83 -8.83
CA GLU A 128 17.46 4.15 -8.89
C GLU A 128 18.07 4.14 -10.30
N THR A 129 17.24 4.08 -11.35
CA THR A 129 17.72 4.05 -12.75
C THR A 129 17.92 5.45 -13.34
N ASP A 130 16.99 6.35 -13.09
CA ASP A 130 16.95 7.65 -13.77
C ASP A 130 17.31 8.82 -12.84
N GLY A 131 17.51 8.55 -11.54
CA GLY A 131 17.86 9.53 -10.53
C GLY A 131 16.69 10.35 -10.00
N ALA A 132 15.49 10.24 -10.60
CA ALA A 132 14.30 10.98 -10.20
C ALA A 132 13.02 10.31 -10.71
N LEU A 133 11.88 10.73 -10.16
CA LEU A 133 10.58 10.36 -10.71
C LEU A 133 10.28 11.16 -11.99
N PRO A 134 9.74 10.54 -13.05
CA PRO A 134 9.41 11.22 -14.29
C PRO A 134 8.20 12.18 -14.16
N VAL A 135 7.37 11.97 -13.14
CA VAL A 135 6.17 12.76 -12.82
C VAL A 135 6.08 12.97 -11.32
N GLY A 136 5.41 14.03 -10.88
CA GLY A 136 5.10 14.18 -9.45
C GLY A 136 4.13 13.10 -8.99
N VAL A 137 4.33 12.58 -7.78
CA VAL A 137 3.41 11.60 -7.18
C VAL A 137 3.02 12.00 -5.78
N THR A 138 1.76 11.79 -5.45
CA THR A 138 1.27 11.81 -4.07
C THR A 138 0.63 10.47 -3.78
N LEU A 139 1.09 9.79 -2.72
CA LEU A 139 0.46 8.58 -2.23
C LEU A 139 -0.45 8.94 -1.05
N VAL A 140 -1.67 8.45 -1.09
CA VAL A 140 -2.64 8.49 0.01
C VAL A 140 -2.99 7.05 0.32
N ILE A 141 -2.50 6.53 1.45
CA ILE A 141 -2.69 5.12 1.82
C ILE A 141 -3.48 5.07 3.12
N GLU A 142 -4.71 4.60 3.05
CA GLU A 142 -5.64 4.55 4.17
C GLU A 142 -5.56 3.24 4.97
N GLY A 143 -6.23 3.20 6.11
CA GLY A 143 -6.25 2.06 7.00
C GLY A 143 -7.65 1.57 7.38
N GLU A 144 -8.68 1.92 6.61
CA GLU A 144 -10.09 1.63 6.90
C GLU A 144 -10.89 1.20 5.66
N GLU A 145 -10.24 0.90 4.54
CA GLU A 145 -10.95 0.50 3.30
C GLU A 145 -11.86 -0.69 3.58
N GLU A 146 -11.32 -1.71 4.21
CA GLU A 146 -11.98 -2.98 4.53
C GLU A 146 -13.05 -2.88 5.64
N SER A 147 -13.21 -1.71 6.23
CA SER A 147 -14.25 -1.38 7.21
C SER A 147 -15.18 -0.24 6.79
N GLY A 148 -15.07 0.21 5.51
CA GLY A 148 -15.97 1.18 4.90
C GLY A 148 -15.41 2.59 4.73
N GLY A 149 -14.16 2.87 5.12
CA GLY A 149 -13.45 4.11 4.79
C GLY A 149 -14.08 5.40 5.31
N GLU A 150 -14.75 5.37 6.47
CA GLU A 150 -15.52 6.51 6.98
C GLU A 150 -14.69 7.80 7.09
N ASN A 151 -13.39 7.69 7.37
CA ASN A 151 -12.52 8.84 7.58
C ASN A 151 -11.80 9.30 6.30
N LEU A 152 -11.80 8.53 5.22
CA LEU A 152 -11.11 8.92 3.98
C LEU A 152 -11.75 10.16 3.34
N LEU A 153 -13.05 10.16 3.10
CA LEU A 153 -13.71 11.28 2.43
C LEU A 153 -13.62 12.60 3.21
N PRO A 154 -13.83 12.65 4.53
CA PRO A 154 -13.58 13.85 5.32
C PRO A 154 -12.12 14.32 5.24
N PHE A 155 -11.16 13.39 5.29
CA PHE A 155 -9.73 13.68 5.16
C PHE A 155 -9.40 14.31 3.80
N LEU A 156 -9.87 13.72 2.69
CA LEU A 156 -9.65 14.24 1.34
C LEU A 156 -10.22 15.64 1.18
N LYS A 157 -11.42 15.91 1.71
CA LYS A 157 -12.04 17.23 1.67
C LYS A 157 -11.23 18.28 2.45
N ALA A 158 -10.74 17.92 3.63
CA ALA A 158 -9.97 18.81 4.47
C ALA A 158 -8.58 19.14 3.90
N ASN A 159 -8.02 18.28 3.04
CA ASN A 159 -6.69 18.41 2.47
C ASN A 159 -6.72 18.56 0.92
N ALA A 160 -7.85 18.98 0.35
CA ALA A 160 -8.08 18.98 -1.09
C ALA A 160 -7.03 19.79 -1.89
N ASP A 161 -6.56 20.91 -1.36
CA ASP A 161 -5.55 21.74 -2.01
C ASP A 161 -4.16 21.06 -2.04
N GLU A 162 -3.78 20.41 -0.94
CA GLU A 162 -2.52 19.65 -0.84
C GLU A 162 -2.55 18.42 -1.74
N LEU A 163 -3.70 17.75 -1.85
CA LEU A 163 -3.86 16.49 -2.56
C LEU A 163 -4.28 16.66 -4.03
N ARG A 164 -4.27 17.90 -4.54
CA ARG A 164 -4.60 18.16 -5.95
C ARG A 164 -3.64 17.44 -6.88
N ALA A 165 -4.20 16.73 -7.86
CA ALA A 165 -3.46 15.99 -8.87
C ALA A 165 -4.18 16.05 -10.22
N ASP A 166 -3.47 15.75 -11.29
CA ASP A 166 -4.03 15.70 -12.66
C ASP A 166 -4.70 14.35 -12.93
N LEU A 167 -4.18 13.28 -12.31
CA LEU A 167 -4.66 11.91 -12.45
C LEU A 167 -4.76 11.24 -11.08
N ALA A 168 -5.79 10.44 -10.89
CA ALA A 168 -5.90 9.52 -9.75
C ALA A 168 -5.72 8.09 -10.25
N LEU A 169 -4.84 7.33 -9.59
CA LEU A 169 -4.59 5.92 -9.84
C LEU A 169 -5.03 5.12 -8.61
N ILE A 170 -5.99 4.25 -8.79
CA ILE A 170 -6.51 3.33 -7.77
C ILE A 170 -6.27 1.93 -8.30
N CYS A 171 -5.41 1.15 -7.65
CA CYS A 171 -4.95 -0.15 -8.14
C CYS A 171 -5.50 -1.32 -7.33
N ASP A 172 -6.55 -1.13 -6.57
CA ASP A 172 -7.21 -2.16 -5.80
C ASP A 172 -8.11 -3.02 -6.71
N THR A 173 -7.46 -3.77 -7.60
CA THR A 173 -8.09 -4.58 -8.65
C THR A 173 -7.48 -5.98 -8.71
N GLY A 174 -8.18 -6.90 -9.34
CA GLY A 174 -7.66 -8.24 -9.63
C GLY A 174 -6.89 -8.31 -10.94
N MET A 175 -6.20 -9.43 -11.16
CA MET A 175 -5.64 -9.77 -12.47
C MET A 175 -6.75 -10.31 -13.37
N LEU A 176 -6.78 -9.93 -14.65
CA LEU A 176 -7.69 -10.51 -15.63
C LEU A 176 -7.42 -12.00 -15.84
N ASN A 177 -6.16 -12.38 -15.82
CA ASN A 177 -5.67 -13.76 -15.77
C ASN A 177 -4.20 -13.76 -15.27
N ALA A 178 -3.60 -14.92 -15.11
CA ALA A 178 -2.25 -15.08 -14.57
C ALA A 178 -1.14 -14.29 -15.31
N LYS A 179 -1.40 -13.77 -16.50
CA LYS A 179 -0.41 -13.08 -17.35
C LYS A 179 -0.85 -11.68 -17.77
N THR A 180 -2.09 -11.29 -17.49
CA THR A 180 -2.67 -10.02 -17.95
C THR A 180 -3.19 -9.26 -16.74
N PRO A 181 -2.59 -8.15 -16.37
CA PRO A 181 -3.14 -7.25 -15.35
C PRO A 181 -4.50 -6.68 -15.82
N ALA A 182 -5.33 -6.30 -14.83
CA ALA A 182 -6.59 -5.60 -15.09
C ALA A 182 -6.36 -4.09 -15.12
#